data_29bbf7e9d97fdf9b957d7c4ae8c78a24
#
_entry.id   29bbf7e9d97fdf9b957d7c4ae8c78a24
#
_cell.length_a   1.000
_cell.length_b   1.000
_cell.length_c   1.000
_cell.angle_alpha   90.00
_cell.angle_beta   90.00
_cell.angle_gamma   90.00
#
_symmetry.space_group_name_H-M   'P 1'
#
loop_
_entity.id
_entity.type
_entity.pdbx_description
1 polymer ?
#
loop_
_entity_poly.entity_id
_entity_poly.type
_entity_poly.pdbx_seq_one_letter_code
_entity_poly.pdbx_strand_id
1 'polypeptide(L)'
;MNPLNPLYRFSLAALLCSLPALAHADEPARPGTVFKDCKDCPQMVVLPTGSFMMGTPDDEVGREPDEGPLHKVTFSKPLAISRFQITAAEFDAYIKDTGVKIADGDDRPGRECVASKPRYPQGPRQPAVCMDFDDAQHYVIWLSKKTGKPYRMVSEATREYAARAGSTGPFPFPMDEGKAYSIAKHANTYGPTDGYSYTSPVGSYPPNAFGVYDMHGNVYEWLEDCKHNDYVGAPTDGSAWVTDSTCELRQIRGNDWGEAPVFSRSGNRNDIYPQTRGDWVGMRVQREL
;
A
#
# COMPACT_ATOMS: atom_id res chain seq x y z
N MET A 1 39.92 73.51 45.73
CA MET A 1 38.56 73.13 45.80
C MET A 1 38.09 72.81 44.40
N ASN A 2 37.99 71.56 44.03
CA ASN A 2 37.68 71.08 42.67
C ASN A 2 36.36 70.37 42.70
N PRO A 3 35.34 70.65 41.87
CA PRO A 3 34.16 69.88 41.85
C PRO A 3 34.21 68.78 40.78
N LEU A 4 33.66 67.70 41.11
CA LEU A 4 33.55 66.39 40.47
C LEU A 4 32.75 66.45 39.15
N ASN A 5 33.25 65.73 38.16
CA ASN A 5 32.61 65.52 36.87
C ASN A 5 31.69 64.26 36.93
N PRO A 6 30.44 64.30 36.47
CA PRO A 6 29.57 63.09 36.43
C PRO A 6 29.79 62.29 35.15
N LEU A 7 30.06 61.03 35.32
CA LEU A 7 30.18 60.02 34.28
C LEU A 7 28.79 59.72 33.65
N TYR A 8 28.60 60.00 32.38
CA TYR A 8 27.48 59.52 31.58
C TYR A 8 27.65 58.03 31.23
N ARG A 9 26.81 57.19 31.77
CA ARG A 9 26.66 55.78 31.31
C ARG A 9 25.72 55.74 30.14
N PHE A 10 26.22 55.43 28.97
CA PHE A 10 25.44 55.03 27.79
C PHE A 10 25.01 53.58 27.94
N SER A 11 23.74 53.32 28.15
CA SER A 11 23.18 51.97 28.01
C SER A 11 22.92 51.69 26.55
N LEU A 12 23.65 50.76 25.98
CA LEU A 12 23.38 50.19 24.65
C LEU A 12 22.19 49.22 24.76
N ALA A 13 21.02 49.64 24.32
CA ALA A 13 19.88 48.74 24.14
C ALA A 13 20.10 47.94 22.84
N ALA A 14 20.41 46.64 22.98
CA ALA A 14 20.46 45.73 21.84
C ALA A 14 19.04 45.43 21.36
N LEU A 15 18.71 45.96 20.18
CA LEU A 15 17.46 45.64 19.46
C LEU A 15 17.60 44.27 18.85
N LEU A 16 17.00 43.24 19.48
CA LEU A 16 16.86 41.91 18.91
C LEU A 16 15.79 41.95 17.81
N CYS A 17 16.22 42.07 16.55
CA CYS A 17 15.38 41.84 15.39
C CYS A 17 15.05 40.34 15.32
N SER A 18 13.86 39.93 15.77
CA SER A 18 13.31 38.62 15.48
C SER A 18 12.90 38.60 14.01
N LEU A 19 13.71 37.91 13.18
CA LEU A 19 13.31 37.56 11.84
C LEU A 19 12.12 36.59 11.92
N PRO A 20 11.00 36.85 11.19
CA PRO A 20 9.95 35.86 11.09
C PRO A 20 10.50 34.63 10.38
N ALA A 21 10.37 33.44 11.00
CA ALA A 21 10.59 32.19 10.33
C ALA A 21 9.61 32.13 9.15
N LEU A 22 10.14 32.22 7.94
CA LEU A 22 9.40 31.91 6.73
C LEU A 22 8.92 30.48 6.86
N ALA A 23 7.62 30.29 7.14
CA ALA A 23 6.98 29.00 6.97
C ALA A 23 7.17 28.60 5.51
N HIS A 24 8.04 27.61 5.26
CA HIS A 24 8.09 26.97 3.96
C HIS A 24 6.70 26.34 3.79
N ALA A 25 5.89 26.90 2.90
CA ALA A 25 4.77 26.19 2.36
C ALA A 25 5.36 24.91 1.73
N ASP A 26 4.98 23.74 2.26
CA ASP A 26 5.37 22.47 1.68
C ASP A 26 5.01 22.50 0.20
N GLU A 27 6.03 22.47 -0.69
CA GLU A 27 5.75 22.30 -2.12
C GLU A 27 4.90 21.03 -2.29
N PRO A 28 3.85 21.06 -3.13
CA PRO A 28 3.04 19.88 -3.35
C PRO A 28 3.95 18.73 -3.78
N ALA A 29 3.81 17.60 -3.09
CA ALA A 29 4.68 16.46 -3.29
C ALA A 29 4.62 15.99 -4.76
N ARG A 30 5.75 16.00 -5.46
CA ARG A 30 5.83 15.67 -6.90
C ARG A 30 5.57 14.19 -7.11
N PRO A 31 4.76 13.79 -8.12
CA PRO A 31 4.58 12.40 -8.49
C PRO A 31 5.93 11.67 -8.70
N GLY A 32 6.01 10.43 -8.24
CA GLY A 32 7.24 9.62 -8.27
C GLY A 32 8.24 9.93 -7.15
N THR A 33 8.02 10.96 -6.32
CA THR A 33 8.87 11.20 -5.14
C THR A 33 8.77 10.03 -4.18
N VAL A 34 9.93 9.48 -3.79
CA VAL A 34 10.05 8.38 -2.82
C VAL A 34 10.53 8.94 -1.50
N PHE A 35 9.90 8.56 -0.41
CA PHE A 35 10.26 9.01 0.95
C PHE A 35 9.99 7.94 2.01
N LYS A 36 10.50 8.16 3.21
CA LYS A 36 10.18 7.40 4.43
C LYS A 36 9.92 8.40 5.56
N ASP A 37 8.89 8.18 6.35
CA ASP A 37 8.60 9.05 7.50
C ASP A 37 9.41 8.67 8.75
N CYS A 38 9.99 7.46 8.80
CA CYS A 38 10.90 7.02 9.86
C CYS A 38 11.83 5.90 9.37
N LYS A 39 12.83 5.52 10.19
CA LYS A 39 13.82 4.48 9.84
C LYS A 39 13.17 3.15 9.49
N ASP A 40 12.22 2.71 10.29
CA ASP A 40 11.55 1.39 10.17
C ASP A 40 10.18 1.49 9.49
N CYS A 41 9.83 2.68 8.94
CA CYS A 41 8.61 2.90 8.19
C CYS A 41 8.74 2.34 6.76
N PRO A 42 7.63 2.03 6.07
CA PRO A 42 7.66 1.65 4.67
C PRO A 42 8.15 2.79 3.78
N GLN A 43 8.77 2.45 2.66
CA GLN A 43 9.01 3.42 1.59
C GLN A 43 7.68 3.75 0.93
N MET A 44 7.38 5.05 0.85
CA MET A 44 6.22 5.58 0.17
C MET A 44 6.61 6.15 -1.19
N VAL A 45 5.71 6.10 -2.15
CA VAL A 45 5.83 6.79 -3.44
C VAL A 45 4.60 7.64 -3.70
N VAL A 46 4.81 8.87 -4.15
CA VAL A 46 3.73 9.81 -4.48
C VAL A 46 3.11 9.42 -5.81
N LEU A 47 1.81 9.15 -5.81
CA LEU A 47 1.05 8.90 -7.02
C LEU A 47 0.67 10.23 -7.70
N PRO A 48 0.58 10.28 -9.04
CA PRO A 48 0.02 11.43 -9.72
C PRO A 48 -1.44 11.65 -9.34
N THR A 49 -1.89 12.89 -9.32
CA THR A 49 -3.32 13.22 -9.36
C THR A 49 -3.85 12.96 -10.77
N GLY A 50 -5.13 12.67 -10.89
CA GLY A 50 -5.72 12.39 -12.20
C GLY A 50 -6.94 11.48 -12.11
N SER A 51 -7.34 10.94 -13.25
CA SER A 51 -8.49 10.05 -13.33
C SER A 51 -8.14 8.79 -14.12
N PHE A 52 -8.84 7.71 -13.84
CA PHE A 52 -8.78 6.47 -14.60
C PHE A 52 -10.16 5.83 -14.71
N MET A 53 -10.30 4.85 -15.59
CA MET A 53 -11.47 3.98 -15.64
C MET A 53 -11.22 2.76 -14.79
N MET A 54 -11.93 2.66 -13.66
CA MET A 54 -11.89 1.52 -12.75
C MET A 54 -12.82 0.43 -13.26
N GLY A 55 -12.40 -0.82 -13.12
CA GLY A 55 -13.09 -1.99 -13.59
C GLY A 55 -12.48 -2.56 -14.88
N THR A 56 -13.16 -3.54 -15.45
CA THR A 56 -12.66 -4.33 -16.59
C THR A 56 -13.66 -4.27 -17.73
N PRO A 57 -13.22 -4.02 -19.00
CA PRO A 57 -14.10 -4.04 -20.16
C PRO A 57 -14.66 -5.45 -20.40
N ASP A 58 -15.86 -5.53 -20.98
CA ASP A 58 -16.62 -6.79 -21.13
C ASP A 58 -15.90 -7.86 -21.97
N ASP A 59 -14.98 -7.46 -22.85
CA ASP A 59 -14.23 -8.32 -23.74
C ASP A 59 -12.85 -8.76 -23.17
N GLU A 60 -12.48 -8.32 -21.95
CA GLU A 60 -11.22 -8.74 -21.36
C GLU A 60 -11.28 -10.22 -20.94
N VAL A 61 -10.35 -11.02 -21.42
CA VAL A 61 -10.27 -12.46 -21.10
C VAL A 61 -10.04 -12.64 -19.59
N GLY A 62 -10.83 -13.53 -18.99
CA GLY A 62 -10.76 -13.83 -17.55
C GLY A 62 -11.46 -12.78 -16.67
N ARG A 63 -12.24 -11.85 -17.26
CA ARG A 63 -13.08 -10.92 -16.51
C ARG A 63 -14.14 -11.69 -15.70
N GLU A 64 -14.33 -11.27 -14.46
CA GLU A 64 -15.40 -11.75 -13.59
C GLU A 64 -16.59 -10.75 -13.57
N PRO A 65 -17.82 -11.19 -13.28
CA PRO A 65 -19.02 -10.33 -13.34
C PRO A 65 -18.93 -9.10 -12.41
N ASP A 66 -18.24 -9.19 -11.28
CA ASP A 66 -18.11 -8.14 -10.28
C ASP A 66 -17.08 -7.06 -10.62
N GLU A 67 -16.32 -7.23 -11.71
CA GLU A 67 -15.31 -6.27 -12.19
C GLU A 67 -15.92 -5.11 -13.01
N GLY A 68 -17.23 -4.96 -13.03
CA GLY A 68 -17.95 -3.92 -13.75
C GLY A 68 -19.05 -3.26 -12.93
N PRO A 69 -19.75 -2.26 -13.49
CA PRO A 69 -19.44 -1.57 -14.75
C PRO A 69 -18.18 -0.69 -14.67
N LEU A 70 -17.53 -0.48 -15.82
CA LEU A 70 -16.46 0.53 -15.92
C LEU A 70 -16.99 1.89 -15.47
N HIS A 71 -16.27 2.55 -14.56
CA HIS A 71 -16.62 3.88 -14.08
C HIS A 71 -15.39 4.75 -13.85
N LYS A 72 -15.57 6.05 -13.98
CA LYS A 72 -14.47 7.00 -13.83
C LYS A 72 -14.23 7.30 -12.34
N VAL A 73 -12.98 7.13 -11.89
CA VAL A 73 -12.53 7.56 -10.57
C VAL A 73 -11.51 8.68 -10.73
N THR A 74 -11.55 9.69 -9.84
CA THR A 74 -10.70 10.89 -9.91
C THR A 74 -10.01 11.15 -8.57
N PHE A 75 -8.69 11.13 -8.59
CA PHE A 75 -7.84 11.54 -7.46
C PHE A 75 -7.50 13.03 -7.60
N SER A 76 -8.20 13.88 -6.88
CA SER A 76 -8.03 15.34 -6.92
C SER A 76 -6.92 15.85 -5.98
N LYS A 77 -6.54 15.03 -5.00
CA LYS A 77 -5.50 15.36 -4.01
C LYS A 77 -4.29 14.44 -4.17
N PRO A 78 -3.08 14.94 -3.90
CA PRO A 78 -1.90 14.09 -3.85
C PRO A 78 -2.04 13.02 -2.75
N LEU A 79 -1.69 11.79 -3.08
CA LEU A 79 -1.57 10.71 -2.12
C LEU A 79 -0.30 9.91 -2.38
N ALA A 80 0.19 9.24 -1.36
CA ALA A 80 1.27 8.28 -1.48
C ALA A 80 0.80 6.88 -1.09
N ILE A 81 1.33 5.87 -1.77
CA ILE A 81 1.15 4.45 -1.45
C ILE A 81 2.50 3.86 -1.04
N SER A 82 2.51 2.81 -0.22
CA SER A 82 3.75 2.09 0.04
C SER A 82 4.28 1.48 -1.27
N ARG A 83 5.55 1.76 -1.54
CA ARG A 83 6.22 1.37 -2.78
C ARG A 83 6.25 -0.14 -2.97
N PHE A 84 6.29 -0.86 -1.87
CA PHE A 84 6.26 -2.31 -1.77
C PHE A 84 5.10 -2.77 -0.89
N GLN A 85 4.78 -4.04 -0.95
CA GLN A 85 4.01 -4.72 0.09
C GLN A 85 4.74 -4.53 1.43
N ILE A 86 4.01 -4.35 2.54
CA ILE A 86 4.63 -4.24 3.87
C ILE A 86 5.47 -5.48 4.12
N THR A 87 6.74 -5.27 4.45
CA THR A 87 7.71 -6.35 4.64
C THR A 87 7.60 -7.00 6.02
N ALA A 88 8.08 -8.25 6.13
CA ALA A 88 8.20 -8.93 7.42
C ALA A 88 8.99 -8.10 8.44
N ALA A 89 10.06 -7.41 8.03
CA ALA A 89 10.85 -6.55 8.92
C ALA A 89 10.05 -5.34 9.41
N GLU A 90 9.23 -4.71 8.58
CA GLU A 90 8.38 -3.58 8.94
C GLU A 90 7.25 -4.01 9.89
N PHE A 91 6.66 -5.17 9.67
CA PHE A 91 5.64 -5.72 10.56
C PHE A 91 6.24 -6.23 11.88
N ASP A 92 7.42 -6.85 11.86
CA ASP A 92 8.16 -7.26 13.07
C ASP A 92 8.53 -6.03 13.93
N ALA A 93 8.82 -4.87 13.31
CA ALA A 93 9.05 -3.63 14.05
C ALA A 93 7.80 -3.16 14.81
N TYR A 94 6.61 -3.31 14.22
CA TYR A 94 5.33 -3.05 14.88
C TYR A 94 5.10 -4.00 16.06
N ILE A 95 5.26 -5.32 15.84
CA ILE A 95 5.12 -6.32 16.90
C ILE A 95 6.06 -6.02 18.06
N LYS A 96 7.32 -5.72 17.77
CA LYS A 96 8.34 -5.40 18.78
C LYS A 96 8.00 -4.13 19.57
N ASP A 97 7.53 -3.10 18.90
CA ASP A 97 7.26 -1.78 19.50
C ASP A 97 6.00 -1.81 20.40
N THR A 98 5.02 -2.63 20.05
CA THR A 98 3.74 -2.71 20.74
C THR A 98 3.64 -3.89 21.72
N GLY A 99 4.43 -4.93 21.52
CA GLY A 99 4.30 -6.18 22.26
C GLY A 99 3.05 -7.00 21.92
N VAL A 100 2.37 -6.65 20.81
CA VAL A 100 1.17 -7.38 20.34
C VAL A 100 1.51 -8.83 20.06
N LYS A 101 0.58 -9.73 20.35
CA LYS A 101 0.65 -11.14 19.97
C LYS A 101 -0.31 -11.39 18.83
N ILE A 102 0.23 -11.79 17.69
CA ILE A 102 -0.55 -12.22 16.54
C ILE A 102 -1.00 -13.66 16.78
N ALA A 103 -2.28 -13.94 16.56
CA ALA A 103 -2.83 -15.27 16.71
C ALA A 103 -2.33 -16.20 15.58
N ASP A 104 -2.35 -17.48 15.86
CA ASP A 104 -2.16 -18.49 14.83
C ASP A 104 -3.35 -18.51 13.86
N GLY A 105 -3.11 -18.94 12.65
CA GLY A 105 -4.13 -19.01 11.62
C GLY A 105 -3.77 -20.01 10.53
N ASP A 106 -4.71 -20.20 9.61
CA ASP A 106 -4.73 -21.17 8.52
C ASP A 106 -4.36 -22.58 8.99
N ASP A 107 -5.34 -23.45 9.05
CA ASP A 107 -5.18 -24.84 9.47
C ASP A 107 -4.94 -25.80 8.29
N ARG A 108 -4.81 -25.25 7.06
CA ARG A 108 -4.52 -26.08 5.87
C ARG A 108 -3.13 -26.69 5.96
N PRO A 109 -2.99 -28.02 5.79
CA PRO A 109 -1.68 -28.66 5.87
C PRO A 109 -0.66 -28.03 4.92
N GLY A 110 0.48 -27.58 5.49
CA GLY A 110 1.57 -26.94 4.78
C GLY A 110 1.42 -25.44 4.54
N ARG A 111 0.30 -24.83 4.97
CA ARG A 111 0.03 -23.39 4.85
C ARG A 111 -0.26 -22.71 6.18
N GLU A 112 0.06 -23.39 7.28
CA GLU A 112 -0.22 -22.89 8.61
C GLU A 112 0.57 -21.62 8.92
N CYS A 113 -0.10 -20.71 9.60
CA CYS A 113 0.46 -19.49 10.14
C CYS A 113 0.67 -19.62 11.66
N VAL A 114 1.88 -19.38 12.15
CA VAL A 114 2.19 -19.39 13.57
C VAL A 114 2.76 -18.04 13.98
N ALA A 115 2.03 -17.31 14.83
CA ALA A 115 2.42 -16.01 15.35
C ALA A 115 2.97 -15.06 14.28
N SER A 116 2.22 -14.82 13.22
CA SER A 116 2.58 -14.01 12.03
C SER A 116 3.67 -14.60 11.11
N LYS A 117 4.03 -15.85 11.26
CA LYS A 117 5.05 -16.51 10.42
C LYS A 117 4.46 -17.64 9.61
N PRO A 118 4.73 -17.68 8.29
CA PRO A 118 4.39 -18.81 7.45
C PRO A 118 5.33 -19.99 7.74
N ARG A 119 4.93 -21.21 7.33
CA ARG A 119 5.78 -22.40 7.47
C ARG A 119 7.02 -22.41 6.57
N TYR A 120 7.01 -21.67 5.47
CA TYR A 120 8.19 -21.54 4.63
C TYR A 120 9.19 -20.53 5.20
N PRO A 121 10.50 -20.64 4.88
CA PRO A 121 11.49 -19.67 5.30
C PRO A 121 11.15 -18.27 4.79
N GLN A 122 10.97 -17.32 5.70
CA GLN A 122 10.65 -15.93 5.39
C GLN A 122 11.82 -15.02 5.76
N GLY A 123 12.39 -14.34 4.76
CA GLY A 123 13.40 -13.32 4.98
C GLY A 123 12.80 -11.94 5.31
N PRO A 124 13.60 -11.01 5.84
CA PRO A 124 13.13 -9.70 6.30
C PRO A 124 12.54 -8.83 5.18
N ARG A 125 12.89 -9.07 3.93
CA ARG A 125 12.39 -8.34 2.76
C ARG A 125 11.22 -9.03 2.05
N GLN A 126 10.79 -10.21 2.47
CA GLN A 126 9.56 -10.80 1.97
C GLN A 126 8.34 -10.07 2.53
N PRO A 127 7.19 -10.09 1.85
CA PRO A 127 5.97 -9.46 2.37
C PRO A 127 5.58 -10.08 3.72
N ALA A 128 5.10 -9.27 4.62
CA ALA A 128 4.44 -9.73 5.82
C ALA A 128 3.14 -10.44 5.42
N VAL A 129 2.94 -11.62 6.00
CA VAL A 129 1.76 -12.47 5.78
C VAL A 129 1.25 -12.98 7.11
N CYS A 130 0.24 -13.85 7.12
CA CYS A 130 -0.28 -14.45 8.35
C CYS A 130 -0.90 -13.42 9.31
N MET A 131 -1.43 -12.33 8.77
CA MET A 131 -2.21 -11.31 9.48
C MET A 131 -3.65 -11.33 8.99
N ASP A 132 -4.60 -11.09 9.86
CA ASP A 132 -5.97 -10.82 9.48
C ASP A 132 -6.18 -9.31 9.22
N PHE A 133 -7.43 -8.94 8.91
CA PHE A 133 -7.76 -7.55 8.61
C PHE A 133 -7.54 -6.62 9.82
N ASP A 134 -7.87 -7.08 11.02
CA ASP A 134 -7.71 -6.29 12.25
C ASP A 134 -6.23 -6.05 12.58
N ASP A 135 -5.38 -7.05 12.39
CA ASP A 135 -3.93 -6.88 12.54
C ASP A 135 -3.38 -5.84 11.55
N ALA A 136 -3.85 -5.88 10.29
CA ALA A 136 -3.48 -4.90 9.28
C ALA A 136 -3.93 -3.48 9.68
N GLN A 137 -5.16 -3.31 10.17
CA GLN A 137 -5.65 -2.03 10.70
C GLN A 137 -4.83 -1.54 11.90
N HIS A 138 -4.51 -2.43 12.84
CA HIS A 138 -3.71 -2.08 14.02
C HIS A 138 -2.30 -1.63 13.63
N TYR A 139 -1.68 -2.27 12.63
CA TYR A 139 -0.41 -1.81 12.05
C TYR A 139 -0.52 -0.38 11.52
N VAL A 140 -1.56 -0.06 10.77
CA VAL A 140 -1.81 1.29 10.21
C VAL A 140 -2.01 2.32 11.32
N ILE A 141 -2.77 2.00 12.36
CA ILE A 141 -2.99 2.86 13.53
C ILE A 141 -1.66 3.13 14.26
N TRP A 142 -0.86 2.09 14.49
CA TRP A 142 0.47 2.23 15.08
C TRP A 142 1.38 3.12 14.23
N LEU A 143 1.41 2.89 12.91
CA LEU A 143 2.24 3.67 11.98
C LEU A 143 1.85 5.14 11.99
N SER A 144 0.54 5.43 12.02
CA SER A 144 0.01 6.80 12.11
C SER A 144 0.44 7.48 13.42
N LYS A 145 0.33 6.78 14.55
CA LYS A 145 0.76 7.29 15.86
C LYS A 145 2.29 7.52 15.90
N LYS A 146 3.06 6.58 15.38
CA LYS A 146 4.54 6.63 15.36
C LYS A 146 5.06 7.81 14.54
N THR A 147 4.41 8.12 13.43
CA THR A 147 4.87 9.15 12.49
C THR A 147 4.18 10.50 12.67
N GLY A 148 3.02 10.54 13.34
CA GLY A 148 2.16 11.72 13.39
C GLY A 148 1.53 12.04 12.03
N LYS A 149 1.45 11.07 11.10
CA LYS A 149 0.91 11.24 9.74
C LYS A 149 -0.33 10.36 9.54
N PRO A 150 -1.29 10.79 8.68
CA PRO A 150 -2.57 10.09 8.51
C PRO A 150 -2.44 8.88 7.56
N TYR A 151 -1.80 7.82 8.02
CA TYR A 151 -1.77 6.55 7.28
C TYR A 151 -3.11 5.84 7.36
N ARG A 152 -3.48 5.14 6.28
CA ARG A 152 -4.70 4.32 6.17
C ARG A 152 -4.44 3.04 5.41
N MET A 153 -5.37 2.08 5.54
CA MET A 153 -5.47 0.97 4.60
C MET A 153 -5.64 1.51 3.18
N VAL A 154 -5.21 0.76 2.19
CA VAL A 154 -5.37 1.15 0.78
C VAL A 154 -6.83 0.92 0.37
N SER A 155 -7.44 1.90 -0.33
CA SER A 155 -8.75 1.69 -0.95
C SER A 155 -8.63 0.84 -2.22
N GLU A 156 -9.71 0.15 -2.59
CA GLU A 156 -9.76 -0.65 -3.82
C GLU A 156 -9.44 0.20 -5.05
N ALA A 157 -10.00 1.40 -5.11
CA ALA A 157 -9.74 2.37 -6.18
C ALA A 157 -8.26 2.81 -6.25
N THR A 158 -7.64 3.11 -5.10
CA THR A 158 -6.20 3.45 -5.06
C THR A 158 -5.35 2.27 -5.52
N ARG A 159 -5.70 1.05 -5.08
CA ARG A 159 -4.97 -0.16 -5.47
C ARG A 159 -4.99 -0.40 -6.96
N GLU A 160 -6.17 -0.30 -7.60
CA GLU A 160 -6.30 -0.48 -9.05
C GLU A 160 -5.62 0.65 -9.83
N TYR A 161 -5.77 1.91 -9.40
CA TYR A 161 -5.07 3.05 -10.00
C TYR A 161 -3.55 2.85 -10.00
N ALA A 162 -3.01 2.43 -8.86
CA ALA A 162 -1.59 2.14 -8.71
C ALA A 162 -1.14 0.94 -9.55
N ALA A 163 -1.98 -0.11 -9.68
CA ALA A 163 -1.68 -1.28 -10.51
C ALA A 163 -1.65 -0.93 -12.00
N ARG A 164 -2.65 -0.20 -12.48
CA ARG A 164 -2.73 0.21 -13.88
C ARG A 164 -1.61 1.17 -14.28
N ALA A 165 -1.23 2.08 -13.41
CA ALA A 165 -0.17 3.07 -13.67
C ALA A 165 -0.28 3.75 -15.06
N GLY A 166 -1.52 4.08 -15.46
CA GLY A 166 -1.84 4.68 -16.76
C GLY A 166 -2.19 3.69 -17.87
N SER A 167 -2.06 2.38 -17.65
CA SER A 167 -2.49 1.34 -18.59
C SER A 167 -4.02 1.14 -18.55
N THR A 168 -4.60 0.77 -19.67
CA THR A 168 -6.01 0.36 -19.80
C THR A 168 -6.18 -1.14 -19.98
N GLY A 169 -5.11 -1.88 -20.23
CA GLY A 169 -5.11 -3.34 -20.39
C GLY A 169 -5.06 -4.10 -19.05
N PRO A 170 -5.04 -5.43 -19.13
CA PRO A 170 -4.99 -6.28 -17.95
C PRO A 170 -3.73 -6.07 -17.09
N PHE A 171 -2.62 -5.66 -17.71
CA PHE A 171 -1.34 -5.39 -17.06
C PHE A 171 -0.71 -4.10 -17.58
N PRO A 172 0.14 -3.41 -16.78
CA PRO A 172 0.90 -2.23 -17.22
C PRO A 172 2.19 -2.58 -18.00
N PHE A 173 2.38 -3.83 -18.36
CA PHE A 173 3.53 -4.35 -19.11
C PHE A 173 3.05 -5.32 -20.20
N PRO A 174 3.86 -5.54 -21.25
CA PRO A 174 3.51 -6.49 -22.29
C PRO A 174 3.56 -7.94 -21.77
N MET A 175 2.58 -8.74 -22.16
CA MET A 175 2.60 -10.19 -21.96
C MET A 175 3.50 -10.86 -23.01
N ASP A 176 4.10 -12.01 -22.67
CA ASP A 176 4.87 -12.78 -23.63
C ASP A 176 3.97 -13.28 -24.76
N GLU A 177 4.41 -13.11 -26.02
CA GLU A 177 3.66 -13.54 -27.20
C GLU A 177 3.40 -15.06 -27.17
N GLY A 178 2.18 -15.43 -27.54
CA GLY A 178 1.76 -16.83 -27.71
C GLY A 178 1.46 -17.59 -26.40
N LYS A 179 1.53 -16.95 -25.25
CA LYS A 179 1.14 -17.54 -23.96
C LYS A 179 0.19 -16.57 -23.25
N ALA A 180 -1.07 -16.95 -23.14
CA ALA A 180 -2.03 -16.21 -22.34
C ALA A 180 -1.49 -16.02 -20.93
N TYR A 181 -1.39 -14.75 -20.50
CA TYR A 181 -0.98 -14.35 -19.14
C TYR A 181 0.42 -14.84 -18.69
N SER A 182 1.38 -14.96 -19.60
CA SER A 182 2.78 -15.18 -19.18
C SER A 182 3.37 -13.90 -18.63
N ILE A 183 3.53 -13.83 -17.30
CA ILE A 183 4.01 -12.65 -16.57
C ILE A 183 5.19 -12.94 -15.63
N ALA A 184 5.79 -14.11 -15.74
CA ALA A 184 6.85 -14.57 -14.83
C ALA A 184 8.11 -13.67 -14.78
N LYS A 185 8.31 -12.80 -15.78
CA LYS A 185 9.36 -11.76 -15.76
C LYS A 185 8.97 -10.51 -14.99
N HIS A 186 7.70 -10.39 -14.61
CA HIS A 186 7.10 -9.18 -14.05
C HIS A 186 6.45 -9.42 -12.69
N ALA A 187 6.19 -10.70 -12.31
CA ALA A 187 5.45 -11.03 -11.10
C ALA A 187 5.75 -12.44 -10.61
N ASN A 188 5.61 -12.63 -9.30
CA ASN A 188 5.64 -13.92 -8.63
C ASN A 188 4.22 -14.49 -8.57
N THR A 189 3.95 -15.58 -9.32
CA THR A 189 2.65 -16.24 -9.43
C THR A 189 2.85 -17.75 -9.51
N TYR A 190 1.78 -18.54 -9.61
CA TYR A 190 1.87 -19.99 -9.69
C TYR A 190 2.81 -20.46 -10.81
N GLY A 191 3.80 -21.26 -10.41
CA GLY A 191 4.70 -21.98 -11.31
C GLY A 191 6.17 -21.68 -11.06
N PRO A 192 7.07 -22.56 -11.49
CA PRO A 192 8.51 -22.44 -11.20
C PRO A 192 9.24 -21.43 -12.11
N THR A 193 8.55 -20.83 -13.07
CA THR A 193 9.18 -20.01 -14.12
C THR A 193 9.55 -18.62 -13.65
N ASP A 194 8.97 -18.14 -12.54
CA ASP A 194 9.29 -16.87 -11.89
C ASP A 194 10.48 -16.96 -10.93
N GLY A 195 10.93 -18.19 -10.58
CA GLY A 195 12.09 -18.44 -9.74
C GLY A 195 11.80 -18.59 -8.26
N TYR A 196 10.54 -18.55 -7.83
CA TYR A 196 10.13 -18.67 -6.43
C TYR A 196 9.07 -19.76 -6.24
N SER A 197 9.17 -20.49 -5.12
CA SER A 197 8.16 -21.49 -4.73
C SER A 197 7.14 -20.95 -3.74
N TYR A 198 7.42 -19.80 -3.17
CA TYR A 198 6.62 -19.06 -2.18
C TYR A 198 6.80 -17.57 -2.45
N THR A 199 6.52 -16.71 -1.47
CA THR A 199 6.72 -15.26 -1.63
C THR A 199 8.16 -14.92 -2.03
N SER A 200 8.32 -13.96 -2.92
CA SER A 200 9.61 -13.36 -3.28
C SER A 200 9.93 -12.17 -2.38
N PRO A 201 11.21 -11.79 -2.19
CA PRO A 201 11.57 -10.51 -1.62
C PRO A 201 10.91 -9.37 -2.41
N VAL A 202 10.29 -8.41 -1.72
CA VAL A 202 9.63 -7.28 -2.41
C VAL A 202 10.61 -6.52 -3.30
N GLY A 203 10.13 -6.12 -4.48
CA GLY A 203 10.95 -5.44 -5.49
C GLY A 203 11.86 -6.37 -6.29
N SER A 204 11.58 -7.67 -6.31
CA SER A 204 12.33 -8.63 -7.15
C SER A 204 12.06 -8.44 -8.65
N TYR A 205 10.97 -7.80 -9.01
CA TYR A 205 10.56 -7.50 -10.38
C TYR A 205 10.58 -6.00 -10.66
N PRO A 206 10.58 -5.57 -11.94
CA PRO A 206 10.56 -4.16 -12.29
C PRO A 206 9.32 -3.42 -11.75
N PRO A 207 9.45 -2.14 -11.36
CA PRO A 207 8.30 -1.32 -10.97
C PRO A 207 7.46 -0.96 -12.20
N ASN A 208 6.21 -0.59 -11.96
CA ASN A 208 5.39 0.04 -12.98
C ASN A 208 5.74 1.53 -13.18
N ALA A 209 5.03 2.21 -14.09
CA ALA A 209 5.29 3.61 -14.43
C ALA A 209 5.10 4.60 -13.27
N PHE A 210 4.38 4.23 -12.21
CA PHE A 210 4.26 5.04 -10.99
C PHE A 210 5.34 4.74 -9.95
N GLY A 211 6.28 3.82 -10.23
CA GLY A 211 7.33 3.42 -9.33
C GLY A 211 6.89 2.47 -8.22
N VAL A 212 5.73 1.84 -8.36
CA VAL A 212 5.18 0.85 -7.42
C VAL A 212 5.54 -0.56 -7.89
N TYR A 213 5.95 -1.42 -6.97
CA TYR A 213 6.39 -2.79 -7.22
C TYR A 213 5.35 -3.81 -6.78
N ASP A 214 5.44 -5.02 -7.31
CA ASP A 214 4.69 -6.20 -6.88
C ASP A 214 3.17 -5.98 -6.85
N MET A 215 2.65 -5.25 -7.87
CA MET A 215 1.22 -4.98 -7.99
C MET A 215 0.43 -6.17 -8.57
N HIS A 216 1.14 -7.19 -9.06
CA HIS A 216 0.59 -8.36 -9.75
C HIS A 216 1.27 -9.62 -9.19
N GLY A 217 0.65 -10.28 -8.21
CA GLY A 217 1.20 -11.47 -7.56
C GLY A 217 1.97 -11.20 -6.26
N ASN A 218 2.75 -12.16 -5.83
CA ASN A 218 3.46 -12.27 -4.57
C ASN A 218 2.52 -12.56 -3.39
N VAL A 219 1.70 -11.57 -2.96
CA VAL A 219 0.62 -11.79 -1.99
C VAL A 219 -0.60 -10.95 -2.36
N TYR A 220 -1.80 -11.47 -2.10
CA TYR A 220 -2.99 -10.63 -2.02
C TYR A 220 -2.80 -9.54 -0.98
N GLU A 221 -3.50 -8.43 -1.14
CA GLU A 221 -3.40 -7.29 -0.25
C GLU A 221 -4.77 -6.94 0.33
N TRP A 222 -4.87 -6.89 1.66
CA TRP A 222 -6.04 -6.38 2.37
C TRP A 222 -6.34 -4.95 1.96
N LEU A 223 -7.60 -4.67 1.67
CA LEU A 223 -8.10 -3.35 1.33
C LEU A 223 -9.11 -2.86 2.38
N GLU A 224 -9.28 -1.54 2.45
CA GLU A 224 -10.22 -0.92 3.39
C GLU A 224 -11.68 -1.22 3.03
N ASP A 225 -11.95 -1.55 1.77
CA ASP A 225 -13.28 -1.69 1.20
C ASP A 225 -13.99 -2.96 1.67
N CYS A 226 -15.31 -2.86 1.84
CA CYS A 226 -16.19 -4.01 1.92
C CYS A 226 -16.33 -4.67 0.55
N LYS A 227 -16.71 -5.96 0.53
CA LYS A 227 -17.14 -6.61 -0.71
C LYS A 227 -18.45 -6.00 -1.23
N HIS A 228 -18.48 -5.75 -2.54
CA HIS A 228 -19.67 -5.40 -3.31
C HIS A 228 -19.76 -6.28 -4.55
N ASN A 229 -20.98 -6.63 -4.98
CA ASN A 229 -21.20 -7.55 -6.10
C ASN A 229 -20.82 -6.98 -7.47
N ASP A 230 -20.68 -5.65 -7.56
CA ASP A 230 -20.28 -4.91 -8.75
C ASP A 230 -19.91 -3.48 -8.35
N TYR A 231 -19.69 -2.58 -9.34
CA TYR A 231 -19.37 -1.17 -9.10
C TYR A 231 -20.56 -0.22 -9.20
N VAL A 232 -21.79 -0.71 -9.23
CA VAL A 232 -22.98 0.17 -9.23
C VAL A 232 -23.07 0.92 -7.90
N GLY A 233 -22.92 2.25 -7.94
CA GLY A 233 -22.91 3.11 -6.75
C GLY A 233 -21.55 3.25 -6.05
N ALA A 234 -20.46 2.73 -6.63
CA ALA A 234 -19.11 2.87 -6.09
C ALA A 234 -18.68 4.35 -6.00
N PRO A 235 -17.85 4.73 -4.99
CA PRO A 235 -17.25 6.05 -4.90
C PRO A 235 -16.42 6.38 -6.15
N THR A 236 -16.45 7.66 -6.56
CA THR A 236 -15.72 8.13 -7.74
C THR A 236 -14.57 9.07 -7.42
N ASP A 237 -14.25 9.23 -6.14
CA ASP A 237 -13.21 10.11 -5.60
C ASP A 237 -11.99 9.37 -5.05
N GLY A 238 -11.96 8.03 -5.20
CA GLY A 238 -10.89 7.18 -4.69
C GLY A 238 -11.00 6.81 -3.21
N SER A 239 -12.05 7.22 -2.52
CA SER A 239 -12.33 6.79 -1.15
C SER A 239 -12.69 5.29 -1.11
N ALA A 240 -12.45 4.65 0.03
CA ALA A 240 -12.85 3.27 0.25
C ALA A 240 -14.37 3.14 0.32
N TRP A 241 -14.89 2.08 -0.28
CA TRP A 241 -16.33 1.79 -0.27
C TRP A 241 -16.69 0.93 0.94
N VAL A 242 -16.97 1.60 2.06
CA VAL A 242 -17.38 0.99 3.32
C VAL A 242 -18.83 1.37 3.59
N THR A 243 -19.76 0.41 3.48
CA THR A 243 -21.19 0.65 3.69
C THR A 243 -21.60 0.55 5.16
N ASP A 244 -20.87 -0.26 5.94
CA ASP A 244 -21.02 -0.34 7.39
C ASP A 244 -19.67 -0.72 8.03
N SER A 245 -19.57 -0.60 9.35
CA SER A 245 -18.34 -0.90 10.08
C SER A 245 -18.02 -2.39 10.19
N THR A 246 -18.96 -3.25 9.82
CA THR A 246 -18.91 -4.71 10.02
C THR A 246 -19.03 -5.48 8.71
N CYS A 247 -18.21 -5.12 7.70
CA CYS A 247 -18.20 -5.87 6.46
C CYS A 247 -18.09 -7.38 6.72
N GLU A 248 -19.01 -8.16 6.18
CA GLU A 248 -18.96 -9.62 6.25
C GLU A 248 -17.72 -10.14 5.52
N LEU A 249 -17.45 -9.58 4.34
CA LEU A 249 -16.28 -9.87 3.53
C LEU A 249 -15.53 -8.57 3.21
N ARG A 250 -14.21 -8.64 3.17
CA ARG A 250 -13.31 -7.55 2.77
C ARG A 250 -12.72 -7.83 1.41
N GLN A 251 -12.58 -6.76 0.62
CA GLN A 251 -11.87 -6.84 -0.66
C GLN A 251 -10.40 -7.11 -0.43
N ILE A 252 -9.84 -7.98 -1.28
CA ILE A 252 -8.41 -8.19 -1.48
C ILE A 252 -8.09 -8.10 -2.97
N ARG A 253 -6.88 -7.72 -3.30
CA ARG A 253 -6.45 -7.55 -4.69
C ARG A 253 -5.01 -8.01 -4.88
N GLY A 254 -4.65 -8.30 -6.11
CA GLY A 254 -3.27 -8.44 -6.55
C GLY A 254 -2.82 -9.84 -6.88
N ASN A 255 -3.56 -10.87 -6.44
CA ASN A 255 -3.15 -12.27 -6.56
C ASN A 255 -1.97 -12.66 -5.64
N ASP A 256 -1.70 -13.94 -5.51
CA ASP A 256 -0.59 -14.47 -4.71
C ASP A 256 0.38 -15.34 -5.54
N TRP A 257 1.42 -15.80 -4.85
CA TRP A 257 2.46 -16.67 -5.41
C TRP A 257 1.97 -18.07 -5.80
N GLY A 258 0.80 -18.50 -5.31
CA GLY A 258 0.26 -19.84 -5.50
C GLY A 258 -0.90 -19.92 -6.49
N GLU A 259 -1.30 -18.82 -7.12
CA GLU A 259 -2.43 -18.78 -8.03
C GLU A 259 -2.05 -18.39 -9.47
N ALA A 260 -2.93 -18.77 -10.42
CA ALA A 260 -2.69 -18.57 -11.84
C ALA A 260 -2.59 -17.07 -12.21
N PRO A 261 -1.72 -16.71 -13.18
CA PRO A 261 -1.49 -15.31 -13.57
C PRO A 261 -2.74 -14.55 -14.02
N VAL A 262 -3.78 -15.22 -14.51
CA VAL A 262 -5.04 -14.59 -14.93
C VAL A 262 -5.72 -13.82 -13.78
N PHE A 263 -5.52 -14.24 -12.54
CA PHE A 263 -6.03 -13.57 -11.35
C PHE A 263 -5.18 -12.36 -10.91
N SER A 264 -4.00 -12.18 -11.55
CA SER A 264 -3.14 -11.01 -11.28
C SER A 264 -3.50 -9.77 -12.10
N ARG A 265 -4.56 -9.80 -12.94
CA ARG A 265 -5.00 -8.64 -13.75
C ARG A 265 -5.28 -7.43 -12.87
N SER A 266 -5.04 -6.23 -13.40
CA SER A 266 -5.27 -4.98 -12.66
C SER A 266 -6.71 -4.84 -12.17
N GLY A 267 -7.70 -5.32 -12.96
CA GLY A 267 -9.12 -5.26 -12.65
C GLY A 267 -9.65 -6.43 -11.82
N ASN A 268 -8.89 -7.53 -11.66
CA ASN A 268 -9.37 -8.70 -10.93
C ASN A 268 -9.68 -8.38 -9.48
N ARG A 269 -10.81 -8.89 -8.99
CA ARG A 269 -11.31 -8.71 -7.62
C ARG A 269 -11.33 -10.06 -6.91
N ASN A 270 -11.14 -10.03 -5.60
CA ASN A 270 -11.37 -11.18 -4.72
C ASN A 270 -11.76 -10.69 -3.33
N ASP A 271 -12.37 -11.55 -2.54
CA ASP A 271 -12.83 -11.20 -1.21
C ASP A 271 -12.66 -12.37 -0.24
N ILE A 272 -12.44 -12.03 1.03
CA ILE A 272 -12.30 -13.04 2.09
C ILE A 272 -12.87 -12.52 3.42
N TYR A 273 -13.14 -13.44 4.33
CA TYR A 273 -13.56 -13.11 5.69
C TYR A 273 -12.45 -12.33 6.41
N PRO A 274 -12.79 -11.25 7.16
CA PRO A 274 -11.79 -10.41 7.85
C PRO A 274 -10.88 -11.19 8.80
N GLN A 275 -11.33 -12.30 9.36
CA GLN A 275 -10.57 -13.16 10.28
C GLN A 275 -9.61 -14.12 9.59
N THR A 276 -9.59 -14.15 8.25
CA THR A 276 -8.69 -15.03 7.50
C THR A 276 -7.24 -14.64 7.73
N ARG A 277 -6.42 -15.62 8.13
CA ARG A 277 -4.95 -15.48 8.26
C ARG A 277 -4.31 -16.49 7.33
N GLY A 278 -3.65 -16.01 6.30
CA GLY A 278 -3.03 -16.88 5.30
C GLY A 278 -1.59 -16.48 5.00
N ASP A 279 -0.80 -17.44 4.54
CA ASP A 279 0.58 -17.22 4.09
C ASP A 279 0.66 -16.58 2.69
N TRP A 280 -0.48 -16.18 2.17
CA TRP A 280 -0.72 -15.65 0.83
C TRP A 280 -1.38 -14.26 0.81
N VAL A 281 -1.74 -13.70 1.98
CA VAL A 281 -2.34 -12.38 2.12
C VAL A 281 -1.50 -11.50 3.03
N GLY A 282 -1.21 -10.30 2.57
CA GLY A 282 -0.49 -9.25 3.25
C GLY A 282 -1.20 -7.90 3.09
N MET A 283 -0.45 -6.80 3.03
CA MET A 283 -1.03 -5.48 2.95
C MET A 283 -0.10 -4.44 2.33
N ARG A 284 -0.70 -3.31 1.96
CA ARG A 284 -0.02 -2.01 1.74
C ARG A 284 -0.67 -0.93 2.59
N VAL A 285 -0.04 0.22 2.63
CA VAL A 285 -0.58 1.42 3.28
C VAL A 285 -0.62 2.58 2.30
N GLN A 286 -1.56 3.51 2.50
CA GLN A 286 -1.61 4.78 1.80
C GLN A 286 -1.62 5.94 2.78
N ARG A 287 -1.28 7.15 2.28
CA ARG A 287 -1.29 8.38 3.05
C ARG A 287 -1.64 9.57 2.16
N GLU A 288 -2.58 10.42 2.59
CA GLU A 288 -2.79 11.76 2.00
C GLU A 288 -1.58 12.67 2.32
N LEU A 289 -1.25 13.57 1.40
CA LEU A 289 -0.09 14.46 1.47
C LEU A 289 -0.50 15.92 1.63
#